data_3c52f85f8896eafc873a9d885b266148
#
_entry.id   3c52f85f8896eafc873a9d885b266148
#
_cell.length_a   1.000
_cell.length_b   1.000
_cell.length_c   1.000
_cell.angle_alpha   90.00
_cell.angle_beta   90.00
_cell.angle_gamma   90.00
#
_symmetry.space_group_name_H-M   'P 1'
#
loop_
_entity.id
_entity.type
_entity.pdbx_description
1 polymer ?
#
loop_
_entity_poly.entity_id
_entity_poly.type
_entity_poly.pdbx_seq_one_letter_code
_entity_poly.pdbx_strand_id
1 'polypeptide(L)'
;YAIFKDWLDTELSGADFLLYEEPLGTALGIQAQLPILLAEYSFRTKGDIENYLSLLTQVPDYFLSLLSFEREKAVAGLFMSDACAQEVIRQCQDFIQSPSDHYLITLFQKKIDAFSNLSVDEKIAYQKRNEAAITGYVLPAYETLIKGLTELLGKGQNEQGLFYFPKGQAFYEYLVKREVGDS
;
A
#
# COMPACT_ATOMS: atom_id res chain seq x y z
N TYR A 1 -21.22 -4.25 -24.96
CA TYR A 1 -20.90 -2.84 -25.27
C TYR A 1 -21.54 -1.88 -24.24
N ALA A 2 -22.82 -2.05 -23.92
CA ALA A 2 -23.51 -1.17 -22.96
C ALA A 2 -22.89 -1.20 -21.55
N ILE A 3 -22.67 -2.38 -20.99
CA ILE A 3 -22.06 -2.56 -19.65
C ILE A 3 -20.65 -1.92 -19.59
N PHE A 4 -19.83 -2.13 -20.63
CA PHE A 4 -18.48 -1.56 -20.67
C PHE A 4 -18.51 -0.04 -20.78
N LYS A 5 -19.47 0.50 -21.55
CA LYS A 5 -19.67 1.95 -21.68
C LYS A 5 -20.11 2.56 -20.35
N ASP A 6 -21.09 1.95 -19.68
CA ASP A 6 -21.59 2.41 -18.38
C ASP A 6 -20.48 2.38 -17.32
N TRP A 7 -19.67 1.31 -17.29
CA TRP A 7 -18.50 1.24 -16.44
C TRP A 7 -17.51 2.39 -16.70
N LEU A 8 -17.17 2.66 -17.99
CA LEU A 8 -16.27 3.76 -18.35
C LEU A 8 -16.88 5.13 -17.97
N ASP A 9 -18.16 5.34 -18.22
CA ASP A 9 -18.83 6.59 -17.88
C ASP A 9 -18.85 6.79 -16.34
N THR A 10 -19.02 5.72 -15.57
CA THR A 10 -18.95 5.75 -14.11
C THR A 10 -17.54 6.09 -13.63
N GLU A 11 -16.51 5.44 -14.15
CA GLU A 11 -15.11 5.74 -13.80
C GLU A 11 -14.74 7.20 -14.14
N LEU A 12 -15.14 7.69 -15.31
CA LEU A 12 -14.91 9.07 -15.71
C LEU A 12 -15.60 10.07 -14.79
N SER A 13 -16.82 9.75 -14.31
CA SER A 13 -17.55 10.60 -13.36
C SER A 13 -16.84 10.72 -12.01
N GLY A 14 -15.95 9.77 -11.69
CA GLY A 14 -15.13 9.77 -10.47
C GLY A 14 -13.91 10.70 -10.52
N ALA A 15 -13.59 11.30 -11.67
CA ALA A 15 -12.37 12.13 -11.81
C ALA A 15 -12.33 13.31 -10.82
N ASP A 16 -13.50 13.89 -10.50
CA ASP A 16 -13.63 14.98 -9.53
C ASP A 16 -13.43 14.54 -8.07
N PHE A 17 -13.40 13.23 -7.82
CA PHE A 17 -13.29 12.64 -6.49
C PHE A 17 -11.93 11.97 -6.23
N LEU A 18 -10.95 12.14 -7.11
CA LEU A 18 -9.64 11.49 -6.98
C LEU A 18 -9.03 11.69 -5.58
N LEU A 19 -9.07 12.92 -5.04
CA LEU A 19 -8.52 13.23 -3.72
C LEU A 19 -9.37 12.73 -2.54
N TYR A 20 -10.55 12.16 -2.79
CA TYR A 20 -11.38 11.50 -1.78
C TYR A 20 -10.99 10.04 -1.58
N GLU A 21 -10.24 9.45 -2.50
CA GLU A 21 -9.73 8.08 -2.35
C GLU A 21 -8.80 7.99 -1.15
N GLU A 22 -8.85 6.84 -0.46
CA GLU A 22 -8.06 6.59 0.75
C GLU A 22 -7.13 5.40 0.57
N PRO A 23 -5.98 5.59 -0.12
CA PRO A 23 -5.02 4.52 -0.32
C PRO A 23 -4.35 4.07 0.98
N LEU A 24 -4.26 4.96 1.97
CA LEU A 24 -3.83 4.65 3.33
C LEU A 24 -5.04 4.68 4.26
N GLY A 25 -5.13 3.73 5.18
CA GLY A 25 -6.26 3.65 6.10
C GLY A 25 -6.10 2.53 7.13
N THR A 26 -6.89 2.59 8.18
CA THR A 26 -6.73 1.71 9.35
C THR A 26 -7.12 0.24 9.09
N ALA A 27 -7.99 -0.03 8.12
CA ALA A 27 -8.50 -1.37 7.83
C ALA A 27 -7.88 -2.00 6.58
N LEU A 28 -7.93 -1.32 5.43
CA LEU A 28 -7.55 -1.85 4.13
C LEU A 28 -6.48 -0.99 3.43
N GLY A 29 -5.74 -0.19 4.18
CA GLY A 29 -4.70 0.66 3.61
C GLY A 29 -3.53 -0.14 3.03
N ILE A 30 -2.89 0.43 2.02
CA ILE A 30 -1.73 -0.16 1.32
C ILE A 30 -0.62 -0.56 2.30
N GLN A 31 -0.40 0.22 3.37
CA GLN A 31 0.60 -0.09 4.39
C GLN A 31 0.36 -1.44 5.08
N ALA A 32 -0.89 -1.88 5.20
CA ALA A 32 -1.25 -3.16 5.80
C ALA A 32 -1.38 -4.27 4.75
N GLN A 33 -1.83 -3.96 3.53
CA GLN A 33 -2.04 -4.95 2.47
C GLN A 33 -0.75 -5.37 1.77
N LEU A 34 0.19 -4.44 1.53
CA LEU A 34 1.43 -4.74 0.82
C LEU A 34 2.24 -5.87 1.47
N PRO A 35 2.42 -5.91 2.81
CA PRO A 35 3.08 -7.02 3.49
C PRO A 35 2.41 -8.37 3.24
N ILE A 36 1.08 -8.40 3.22
CA ILE A 36 0.29 -9.62 2.97
C ILE A 36 0.51 -10.10 1.53
N LEU A 37 0.42 -9.19 0.55
CA LEU A 37 0.67 -9.51 -0.86
C LEU A 37 2.08 -10.06 -1.08
N LEU A 38 3.08 -9.46 -0.44
CA LEU A 38 4.45 -9.95 -0.48
C LEU A 38 4.59 -11.34 0.18
N ALA A 39 3.92 -11.55 1.30
CA ALA A 39 3.92 -12.83 2.00
C ALA A 39 3.24 -13.95 1.18
N GLU A 40 2.16 -13.65 0.47
CA GLU A 40 1.40 -14.60 -0.33
C GLU A 40 1.95 -14.82 -1.74
N TYR A 41 2.92 -14.01 -2.17
CA TYR A 41 3.48 -14.12 -3.52
C TYR A 41 4.03 -15.54 -3.78
N SER A 42 3.57 -16.17 -4.86
CA SER A 42 3.88 -17.57 -5.18
C SER A 42 5.00 -17.67 -6.20
N PHE A 43 5.98 -18.54 -5.94
CA PHE A 43 7.09 -18.83 -6.86
C PHE A 43 6.82 -20.13 -7.61
N ARG A 44 6.55 -20.05 -8.91
CA ARG A 44 6.38 -21.21 -9.81
C ARG A 44 7.59 -21.38 -10.72
N THR A 45 8.24 -20.29 -11.06
CA THR A 45 9.43 -20.22 -11.93
C THR A 45 10.52 -19.36 -11.29
N LYS A 46 11.76 -19.48 -11.80
CA LYS A 46 12.84 -18.54 -11.42
C LYS A 46 12.47 -17.08 -11.76
N GLY A 47 11.71 -16.88 -12.84
CA GLY A 47 11.23 -15.56 -13.23
C GLY A 47 10.32 -14.91 -12.17
N ASP A 48 9.51 -15.69 -11.47
CA ASP A 48 8.66 -15.16 -10.40
C ASP A 48 9.50 -14.66 -9.22
N ILE A 49 10.62 -15.35 -8.91
CA ILE A 49 11.55 -14.92 -7.86
C ILE A 49 12.20 -13.59 -8.25
N GLU A 50 12.67 -13.46 -9.50
CA GLU A 50 13.26 -12.22 -10.00
C GLU A 50 12.25 -11.07 -10.00
N ASN A 51 11.02 -11.32 -10.44
CA ASN A 51 9.94 -10.32 -10.41
C ASN A 51 9.64 -9.86 -8.98
N TYR A 52 9.54 -10.80 -8.04
CA TYR A 52 9.32 -10.48 -6.63
C TYR A 52 10.44 -9.57 -6.09
N LEU A 53 11.70 -9.94 -6.32
CA LEU A 53 12.84 -9.13 -5.87
C LEU A 53 12.85 -7.74 -6.53
N SER A 54 12.45 -7.64 -7.79
CA SER A 54 12.29 -6.36 -8.48
C SER A 54 11.17 -5.51 -7.86
N LEU A 55 10.04 -6.11 -7.50
CA LEU A 55 8.95 -5.40 -6.82
C LEU A 55 9.39 -4.81 -5.48
N LEU A 56 10.19 -5.53 -4.69
CA LEU A 56 10.70 -4.99 -3.42
C LEU A 56 11.50 -3.70 -3.61
N THR A 57 12.26 -3.58 -4.69
CA THR A 57 13.06 -2.37 -4.96
C THR A 57 12.23 -1.16 -5.42
N GLN A 58 10.98 -1.36 -5.79
CA GLN A 58 10.04 -0.30 -6.23
C GLN A 58 9.20 0.26 -5.07
N VAL A 59 9.19 -0.40 -3.92
CA VAL A 59 8.39 0.02 -2.75
C VAL A 59 8.70 1.47 -2.32
N PRO A 60 9.98 1.93 -2.29
CA PRO A 60 10.28 3.32 -1.93
C PRO A 60 9.60 4.35 -2.83
N ASP A 61 9.68 4.19 -4.16
CA ASP A 61 9.07 5.12 -5.11
C ASP A 61 7.55 5.10 -5.02
N TYR A 62 6.97 3.92 -4.80
CA TYR A 62 5.54 3.78 -4.59
C TYR A 62 5.08 4.52 -3.34
N PHE A 63 5.79 4.38 -2.22
CA PHE A 63 5.42 5.08 -0.97
C PHE A 63 5.65 6.59 -1.05
N LEU A 64 6.65 7.04 -1.80
CA LEU A 64 6.83 8.47 -2.08
C LEU A 64 5.65 9.03 -2.88
N SER A 65 5.11 8.27 -3.84
CA SER A 65 3.91 8.69 -4.59
C SER A 65 2.67 8.76 -3.70
N LEU A 66 2.49 7.80 -2.78
CA LEU A 66 1.42 7.84 -1.78
C LEU A 66 1.54 9.08 -0.87
N LEU A 67 2.74 9.38 -0.38
CA LEU A 67 2.98 10.58 0.43
C LEU A 67 2.71 11.87 -0.35
N SER A 68 3.06 11.93 -1.64
CA SER A 68 2.71 13.07 -2.48
C SER A 68 1.19 13.25 -2.56
N PHE A 69 0.46 12.17 -2.77
CA PHE A 69 -1.00 12.17 -2.80
C PHE A 69 -1.60 12.63 -1.46
N GLU A 70 -1.11 12.11 -0.34
CA GLU A 70 -1.60 12.53 1.00
C GLU A 70 -1.29 14.02 1.29
N ARG A 71 -0.16 14.56 0.79
CA ARG A 71 0.14 16.00 0.86
C ARG A 71 -0.84 16.83 0.03
N GLU A 72 -1.22 16.37 -1.16
CA GLU A 72 -2.25 17.02 -1.99
C GLU A 72 -3.61 17.00 -1.29
N LYS A 73 -4.00 15.88 -0.68
CA LYS A 73 -5.20 15.78 0.16
C LYS A 73 -5.16 16.77 1.32
N ALA A 74 -4.02 16.91 1.98
CA ALA A 74 -3.87 17.85 3.09
C ALA A 74 -4.05 19.30 2.64
N VAL A 75 -3.50 19.69 1.48
CA VAL A 75 -3.69 21.01 0.88
C VAL A 75 -5.17 21.24 0.52
N ALA A 76 -5.86 20.22 0.03
CA ALA A 76 -7.28 20.28 -0.32
C ALA A 76 -8.24 20.20 0.91
N GLY A 77 -7.71 20.00 2.12
CA GLY A 77 -8.52 19.81 3.33
C GLY A 77 -9.22 18.45 3.41
N LEU A 78 -8.70 17.45 2.68
CA LEU A 78 -9.25 16.08 2.57
C LEU A 78 -8.36 15.04 3.23
N PHE A 79 -7.33 15.45 3.97
CA PHE A 79 -6.48 14.52 4.70
C PHE A 79 -7.26 13.83 5.82
N MET A 80 -6.90 12.58 6.11
CA MET A 80 -7.52 11.78 7.16
C MET A 80 -7.41 12.45 8.54
N SER A 81 -8.25 12.04 9.48
CA SER A 81 -8.18 12.50 10.87
C SER A 81 -6.83 12.13 11.51
N ASP A 82 -6.42 12.91 12.51
CA ASP A 82 -5.18 12.62 13.25
C ASP A 82 -5.22 11.25 13.91
N ALA A 83 -6.36 10.82 14.40
CA ALA A 83 -6.53 9.49 14.98
C ALA A 83 -6.27 8.37 13.95
N CYS A 84 -6.80 8.51 12.72
CA CYS A 84 -6.52 7.57 11.63
C CYS A 84 -5.04 7.60 11.23
N ALA A 85 -4.45 8.78 11.07
CA ALA A 85 -3.04 8.92 10.71
C ALA A 85 -2.11 8.30 11.76
N GLN A 86 -2.37 8.52 13.06
CA GLN A 86 -1.61 7.90 14.15
C GLN A 86 -1.71 6.37 14.15
N GLU A 87 -2.89 5.82 13.87
CA GLU A 87 -3.06 4.38 13.78
C GLU A 87 -2.31 3.79 12.57
N VAL A 88 -2.35 4.45 11.40
CA VAL A 88 -1.56 4.05 10.22
C VAL A 88 -0.06 4.10 10.54
N ILE A 89 0.41 5.17 11.20
CA ILE A 89 1.80 5.29 11.66
C ILE A 89 2.17 4.13 12.60
N ARG A 90 1.30 3.81 13.57
CA ARG A 90 1.52 2.70 14.50
C ARG A 90 1.65 1.36 13.76
N GLN A 91 0.77 1.08 12.80
CA GLN A 91 0.85 -0.14 11.99
C GLN A 91 2.17 -0.22 11.20
N CYS A 92 2.62 0.90 10.64
CA CYS A 92 3.92 0.96 9.97
C CYS A 92 5.08 0.71 10.95
N GLN A 93 5.03 1.28 12.15
CA GLN A 93 6.04 1.05 13.20
C GLN A 93 6.07 -0.40 13.66
N ASP A 94 4.91 -1.03 13.85
CA ASP A 94 4.80 -2.45 14.20
C ASP A 94 5.40 -3.34 13.10
N PHE A 95 5.19 -3.00 11.83
CA PHE A 95 5.72 -3.75 10.70
C PHE A 95 7.25 -3.74 10.64
N ILE A 96 7.91 -2.61 10.91
CA ILE A 96 9.36 -2.48 10.82
C ILE A 96 10.12 -2.99 12.05
N GLN A 97 9.43 -3.51 13.07
CA GLN A 97 10.07 -4.10 14.23
C GLN A 97 10.91 -5.34 13.84
N SER A 98 12.01 -5.53 14.58
CA SER A 98 12.90 -6.69 14.41
C SER A 98 13.47 -6.84 12.99
N PRO A 99 14.19 -5.84 12.45
CA PRO A 99 14.66 -5.85 11.07
C PRO A 99 15.52 -7.07 10.70
N SER A 100 16.33 -7.56 11.64
CA SER A 100 17.24 -8.71 11.43
C SER A 100 16.52 -10.06 11.41
N ASP A 101 15.32 -10.15 11.95
CA ASP A 101 14.51 -11.37 12.00
C ASP A 101 13.09 -11.12 11.45
N HIS A 102 13.04 -10.30 10.40
CA HIS A 102 11.78 -9.90 9.81
C HIS A 102 11.09 -11.08 9.15
N TYR A 103 9.79 -11.26 9.42
CA TYR A 103 9.04 -12.45 8.99
C TYR A 103 9.03 -12.65 7.46
N LEU A 104 9.09 -11.59 6.64
CA LEU A 104 9.18 -11.70 5.18
C LEU A 104 10.49 -12.34 4.74
N ILE A 105 11.60 -12.12 5.48
CA ILE A 105 12.88 -12.77 5.21
C ILE A 105 12.75 -14.27 5.49
N THR A 106 12.25 -14.61 6.68
CA THR A 106 12.08 -16.02 7.09
C THR A 106 11.10 -16.78 6.17
N LEU A 107 10.00 -16.12 5.78
CA LEU A 107 9.02 -16.72 4.87
C LEU A 107 9.60 -16.95 3.47
N PHE A 108 10.36 -15.99 2.93
CA PHE A 108 11.04 -16.13 1.65
C PHE A 108 12.04 -17.28 1.69
N GLN A 109 12.86 -17.40 2.76
CA GLN A 109 13.79 -18.50 2.94
C GLN A 109 13.07 -19.85 2.85
N LYS A 110 11.97 -20.02 3.60
CA LYS A 110 11.17 -21.26 3.55
C LYS A 110 10.65 -21.59 2.14
N LYS A 111 10.18 -20.57 1.41
CA LYS A 111 9.70 -20.76 0.03
C LYS A 111 10.84 -21.15 -0.92
N ILE A 112 12.00 -20.53 -0.81
CA ILE A 112 13.19 -20.84 -1.62
C ILE A 112 13.75 -22.24 -1.28
N ASP A 113 13.78 -22.63 -0.01
CA ASP A 113 14.23 -23.96 0.39
C ASP A 113 13.34 -25.07 -0.18
N ALA A 114 12.03 -24.84 -0.23
CA ALA A 114 11.06 -25.73 -0.84
C ALA A 114 11.11 -25.77 -2.38
N PHE A 115 11.77 -24.80 -3.03
CA PHE A 115 11.82 -24.72 -4.48
C PHE A 115 12.84 -25.72 -5.06
N SER A 116 12.35 -26.74 -5.76
CA SER A 116 13.17 -27.90 -6.19
C SER A 116 14.16 -27.61 -7.32
N ASN A 117 13.88 -26.57 -8.14
CA ASN A 117 14.64 -26.29 -9.36
C ASN A 117 15.76 -25.26 -9.17
N LEU A 118 16.31 -25.15 -7.96
CA LEU A 118 17.44 -24.31 -7.61
C LEU A 118 18.57 -25.14 -7.02
N SER A 119 19.81 -24.84 -7.42
CA SER A 119 21.00 -25.34 -6.72
C SER A 119 21.13 -24.70 -5.33
N VAL A 120 21.96 -25.28 -4.47
CA VAL A 120 22.23 -24.74 -3.13
C VAL A 120 22.77 -23.31 -3.21
N ASP A 121 23.71 -23.07 -4.14
CA ASP A 121 24.32 -21.75 -4.31
C ASP A 121 23.29 -20.70 -4.79
N GLU A 122 22.39 -21.09 -5.70
CA GLU A 122 21.30 -20.21 -6.14
C GLU A 122 20.35 -19.87 -4.99
N LYS A 123 19.99 -20.85 -4.16
CA LYS A 123 19.14 -20.61 -2.98
C LYS A 123 19.77 -19.59 -2.04
N ILE A 124 21.04 -19.79 -1.70
CA ILE A 124 21.80 -18.86 -0.85
C ILE A 124 21.85 -17.46 -1.47
N ALA A 125 22.09 -17.36 -2.78
CA ALA A 125 22.13 -16.09 -3.48
C ALA A 125 20.78 -15.36 -3.44
N TYR A 126 19.67 -16.06 -3.68
CA TYR A 126 18.32 -15.47 -3.61
C TYR A 126 17.95 -15.04 -2.19
N GLN A 127 18.26 -15.84 -1.17
CA GLN A 127 18.00 -15.49 0.22
C GLN A 127 18.74 -14.20 0.63
N LYS A 128 20.03 -14.08 0.27
CA LYS A 128 20.81 -12.86 0.53
C LYS A 128 20.24 -11.64 -0.21
N ARG A 129 19.82 -11.80 -1.47
CA ARG A 129 19.22 -10.73 -2.25
C ARG A 129 17.89 -10.26 -1.64
N ASN A 130 17.07 -11.19 -1.16
CA ASN A 130 15.81 -10.85 -0.49
C ASN A 130 16.06 -10.10 0.82
N GLU A 131 16.98 -10.60 1.66
CA GLU A 131 17.34 -9.91 2.91
C GLU A 131 17.83 -8.49 2.64
N ALA A 132 18.74 -8.32 1.67
CA ALA A 132 19.22 -7.00 1.26
C ALA A 132 18.10 -6.11 0.71
N ALA A 133 17.14 -6.66 -0.03
CA ALA A 133 16.02 -5.91 -0.57
C ALA A 133 15.03 -5.49 0.53
N ILE A 134 14.70 -6.37 1.47
CA ILE A 134 13.82 -6.03 2.60
C ILE A 134 14.48 -4.93 3.45
N THR A 135 15.74 -5.12 3.87
CA THR A 135 16.42 -4.18 4.77
C THR A 135 16.84 -2.88 4.08
N GLY A 136 17.14 -2.90 2.78
CA GLY A 136 17.61 -1.74 2.04
C GLY A 136 16.53 -0.92 1.33
N TYR A 137 15.36 -1.50 1.08
CA TYR A 137 14.27 -0.82 0.34
C TYR A 137 12.95 -0.83 1.11
N VAL A 138 12.46 -2.00 1.53
CA VAL A 138 11.12 -2.11 2.11
C VAL A 138 11.05 -1.41 3.48
N LEU A 139 11.91 -1.78 4.42
CA LEU A 139 11.88 -1.19 5.76
C LEU A 139 12.14 0.33 5.74
N PRO A 140 13.14 0.86 4.99
CA PRO A 140 13.34 2.30 4.85
C PRO A 140 12.18 3.03 4.18
N ALA A 141 11.43 2.38 3.28
CA ALA A 141 10.24 2.96 2.70
C ALA A 141 9.14 3.18 3.76
N TYR A 142 8.94 2.22 4.66
CA TYR A 142 8.02 2.39 5.80
C TYR A 142 8.49 3.49 6.77
N GLU A 143 9.79 3.59 7.05
CA GLU A 143 10.33 4.71 7.85
C GLU A 143 10.03 6.07 7.20
N THR A 144 10.17 6.15 5.87
CA THR A 144 9.83 7.34 5.08
C THR A 144 8.35 7.66 5.18
N LEU A 145 7.48 6.64 5.08
CA LEU A 145 6.03 6.80 5.21
C LEU A 145 5.65 7.30 6.62
N ILE A 146 6.21 6.70 7.68
CA ILE A 146 6.02 7.13 9.07
C ILE A 146 6.39 8.61 9.23
N LYS A 147 7.57 9.00 8.73
CA LYS A 147 8.04 10.39 8.82
C LYS A 147 7.11 11.34 8.08
N GLY A 148 6.74 11.02 6.84
CA GLY A 148 5.88 11.87 6.01
C GLY A 148 4.49 12.04 6.60
N LEU A 149 3.88 10.97 7.13
CA LEU A 149 2.58 11.05 7.82
C LEU A 149 2.68 11.83 9.12
N THR A 150 3.78 11.69 9.87
CA THR A 150 4.02 12.47 11.10
C THR A 150 4.08 13.97 10.81
N GLU A 151 4.67 14.39 9.68
CA GLU A 151 4.71 15.79 9.22
C GLU A 151 3.31 16.33 8.84
N LEU A 152 2.36 15.43 8.53
CA LEU A 152 0.98 15.78 8.18
C LEU A 152 0.01 15.77 9.37
N LEU A 153 0.41 15.33 10.55
CA LEU A 153 -0.42 15.42 11.74
C LEU A 153 -0.82 16.88 12.02
N GLY A 154 -2.06 17.09 12.42
CA GLY A 154 -2.66 18.40 12.59
C GLY A 154 -3.15 19.05 11.29
N LYS A 155 -3.05 18.36 10.12
CA LYS A 155 -3.60 18.82 8.86
C LYS A 155 -4.98 18.27 8.56
N GLY A 156 -5.43 17.24 9.28
CA GLY A 156 -6.80 16.75 9.21
C GLY A 156 -7.79 17.83 9.67
N GLN A 157 -8.77 18.13 8.82
CA GLN A 157 -9.79 19.15 9.12
C GLN A 157 -11.12 18.54 9.53
N ASN A 158 -11.25 17.21 9.40
CA ASN A 158 -12.49 16.50 9.64
C ASN A 158 -12.26 15.25 10.50
N GLU A 159 -12.77 15.28 11.72
CA GLU A 159 -12.75 14.17 12.68
C GLU A 159 -14.04 13.32 12.62
N GLN A 160 -15.01 13.67 11.79
CA GLN A 160 -16.36 13.11 11.82
C GLN A 160 -16.66 12.16 10.66
N GLY A 161 -15.70 11.97 9.71
CA GLY A 161 -15.82 11.05 8.60
C GLY A 161 -16.33 11.66 7.28
N LEU A 162 -16.50 10.79 6.28
CA LEU A 162 -16.70 11.15 4.88
C LEU A 162 -17.84 12.16 4.65
N PHE A 163 -18.98 12.00 5.32
CA PHE A 163 -20.14 12.86 5.14
C PHE A 163 -19.85 14.36 5.37
N TYR A 164 -18.89 14.66 6.22
CA TYR A 164 -18.55 16.04 6.59
C TYR A 164 -17.49 16.70 5.69
N PHE A 165 -16.96 15.98 4.72
CA PHE A 165 -16.16 16.60 3.66
C PHE A 165 -17.05 17.33 2.65
N PRO A 166 -16.56 18.40 1.98
CA PRO A 166 -17.38 19.27 1.13
C PRO A 166 -18.25 18.55 0.07
N LYS A 167 -17.74 17.48 -0.53
CA LYS A 167 -18.48 16.64 -1.50
C LYS A 167 -18.64 15.20 -0.99
N GLY A 168 -18.57 14.99 0.33
CA GLY A 168 -18.53 13.64 0.91
C GLY A 168 -19.75 12.79 0.58
N GLN A 169 -20.97 13.39 0.59
CA GLN A 169 -22.18 12.70 0.18
C GLN A 169 -22.15 12.31 -1.30
N ALA A 170 -21.76 13.22 -2.19
CA ALA A 170 -21.68 12.95 -3.62
C ALA A 170 -20.61 11.87 -3.94
N PHE A 171 -19.49 11.88 -3.22
CA PHE A 171 -18.51 10.82 -3.33
C PHE A 171 -19.04 9.46 -2.86
N TYR A 172 -19.80 9.44 -1.76
CA TYR A 172 -20.43 8.19 -1.29
C TYR A 172 -21.43 7.63 -2.33
N GLU A 173 -22.26 8.48 -2.93
CA GLU A 173 -23.18 8.10 -4.01
C GLU A 173 -22.43 7.55 -5.22
N TYR A 174 -21.32 8.18 -5.60
CA TYR A 174 -20.41 7.66 -6.63
C TYR A 174 -19.83 6.28 -6.27
N LEU A 175 -19.37 6.09 -5.04
CA LEU A 175 -18.84 4.80 -4.59
C LEU A 175 -19.91 3.69 -4.66
N VAL A 176 -21.13 3.98 -4.21
CA VAL A 176 -22.24 3.01 -4.30
C VAL A 176 -22.50 2.63 -5.75
N LYS A 177 -22.56 3.61 -6.64
CA LYS A 177 -22.77 3.36 -8.08
C LYS A 177 -21.62 2.53 -8.68
N ARG A 178 -20.37 2.84 -8.35
CA ARG A 178 -19.19 2.13 -8.84
C ARG A 178 -19.17 0.66 -8.39
N GLU A 179 -19.52 0.38 -7.12
CA GLU A 179 -19.39 -0.96 -6.54
C GLU A 179 -20.63 -1.85 -6.78
N VAL A 180 -21.81 -1.26 -6.80
CA VAL A 180 -23.07 -2.03 -6.86
C VAL A 180 -23.72 -1.95 -8.24
N GLY A 181 -23.35 -0.96 -9.05
CA GLY A 181 -24.01 -0.62 -10.30
C GLY A 181 -25.25 0.24 -10.09
N ASP A 182 -25.84 0.69 -11.20
CA ASP A 182 -27.10 1.45 -11.18
C ASP A 182 -28.24 0.48 -10.88
N SER A 183 -29.05 0.79 -9.86
CA SER A 183 -30.25 0.02 -9.51
C SER A 183 -31.46 0.54 -10.26
#